data_0b4f603464744cfbb4afd48ddef279fa
#
_entry.id   0b4f603464744cfbb4afd48ddef279fa
#
_cell.length_a   1.000
_cell.length_b   1.000
_cell.length_c   1.000
_cell.angle_alpha   90.00
_cell.angle_beta   90.00
_cell.angle_gamma   90.00
#
_symmetry.space_group_name_H-M   'P 1'
#
loop_
_entity.id
_entity.type
_entity.pdbx_description
1 polymer ?
#
loop_
_entity_poly.entity_id
_entity_poly.type
_entity_poly.pdbx_seq_one_letter_code
_entity_poly.pdbx_strand_id
1 'polypeptide(L)'
;MQNDYFVHESSYVDEGCVIGKGTKIWHFSHVMSGCQIGEDCNIGQNVVVSPSVVLGRNCKVQNNVSIYTGVRCGDDVFLGPSMVFTNVINPRSAVSRKDEYKDTLIGRGALANTSVEIA
;
A
#
# COMPACT_ATOMS: atom_id res chain seq x y z
N MET A 1 24.29 -9.61 2.76
CA MET A 1 23.54 -8.99 3.85
C MET A 1 22.14 -9.58 3.90
N GLN A 2 21.70 -9.92 5.08
CA GLN A 2 20.42 -10.57 5.28
C GLN A 2 19.34 -9.52 5.59
N ASN A 3 18.22 -9.60 4.87
CA ASN A 3 17.11 -8.72 5.14
C ASN A 3 16.33 -9.19 6.36
N ASP A 4 15.83 -8.24 7.14
CA ASP A 4 15.00 -8.54 8.31
C ASP A 4 13.53 -8.71 7.97
N TYR A 5 13.19 -8.69 6.70
CA TYR A 5 11.82 -8.87 6.22
C TYR A 5 11.78 -9.99 5.19
N PHE A 6 10.57 -10.49 4.94
CA PHE A 6 10.34 -11.57 3.99
C PHE A 6 9.66 -11.07 2.74
N VAL A 7 10.16 -11.45 1.58
CA VAL A 7 9.50 -11.23 0.28
C VAL A 7 9.43 -12.57 -0.43
N HIS A 8 8.21 -13.01 -0.74
CA HIS A 8 8.04 -14.24 -1.52
C HIS A 8 8.68 -14.07 -2.90
N GLU A 9 9.22 -15.15 -3.44
CA GLU A 9 9.97 -15.10 -4.71
C GLU A 9 9.15 -14.61 -5.90
N SER A 10 7.81 -14.72 -5.84
CA SER A 10 6.93 -14.23 -6.90
C SER A 10 6.67 -12.73 -6.83
N SER A 11 7.12 -12.07 -5.78
CA SER A 11 6.86 -10.65 -5.56
C SER A 11 8.07 -9.80 -5.85
N TYR A 12 7.84 -8.53 -6.17
CA TYR A 12 8.91 -7.59 -6.49
C TYR A 12 8.85 -6.39 -5.55
N VAL A 13 10.04 -5.98 -5.11
CA VAL A 13 10.23 -4.74 -4.36
C VAL A 13 11.22 -3.90 -5.15
N ASP A 14 10.76 -2.78 -5.68
CA ASP A 14 11.59 -1.92 -6.50
C ASP A 14 12.59 -1.13 -5.66
N GLU A 15 13.52 -0.47 -6.32
CA GLU A 15 14.58 0.27 -5.67
C GLU A 15 14.06 1.42 -4.82
N GLY A 16 14.82 1.78 -3.80
CA GLY A 16 14.53 2.93 -2.95
C GLY A 16 13.48 2.70 -1.89
N CYS A 17 12.99 1.47 -1.75
CA CYS A 17 12.05 1.13 -0.69
C CYS A 17 12.78 0.92 0.63
N VAL A 18 12.13 1.35 1.72
CA VAL A 18 12.56 1.05 3.07
C VAL A 18 11.50 0.15 3.69
N ILE A 19 11.88 -1.07 4.05
CA ILE A 19 10.94 -2.06 4.59
C ILE A 19 11.42 -2.46 5.97
N GLY A 20 10.55 -2.31 6.94
CA GLY A 20 10.88 -2.56 8.33
C GLY A 20 10.99 -4.03 8.68
N LYS A 21 11.64 -4.29 9.79
CA LYS A 21 11.86 -5.62 10.33
C LYS A 21 10.54 -6.34 10.57
N GLY A 22 10.49 -7.62 10.25
CA GLY A 22 9.32 -8.47 10.50
C GLY A 22 8.21 -8.34 9.48
N THR A 23 8.31 -7.42 8.53
CA THR A 23 7.32 -7.28 7.47
C THR A 23 7.38 -8.47 6.53
N LYS A 24 6.22 -8.92 6.08
CA LYS A 24 6.09 -10.05 5.15
C LYS A 24 5.31 -9.61 3.92
N ILE A 25 5.86 -9.90 2.76
CA ILE A 25 5.25 -9.63 1.46
C ILE A 25 5.02 -10.98 0.78
N TRP A 26 3.76 -11.31 0.57
CA TRP A 26 3.38 -12.64 0.11
C TRP A 26 3.40 -12.73 -1.42
N HIS A 27 2.54 -13.55 -2.02
CA HIS A 27 2.62 -13.94 -3.43
C HIS A 27 2.13 -12.85 -4.38
N PHE A 28 2.82 -12.69 -5.49
CA PHE A 28 2.39 -11.89 -6.64
C PHE A 28 2.10 -10.43 -6.32
N SER A 29 2.82 -9.89 -5.36
CA SER A 29 2.68 -8.49 -4.98
C SER A 29 3.83 -7.66 -5.56
N HIS A 30 3.58 -6.38 -5.77
CA HIS A 30 4.59 -5.46 -6.28
C HIS A 30 4.60 -4.19 -5.45
N VAL A 31 5.71 -3.96 -4.77
CA VAL A 31 5.95 -2.72 -4.03
C VAL A 31 6.85 -1.86 -4.90
N MET A 32 6.29 -0.78 -5.39
CA MET A 32 6.99 0.09 -6.33
C MET A 32 7.95 1.04 -5.60
N SER A 33 8.72 1.78 -6.38
CA SER A 33 9.87 2.51 -5.87
C SER A 33 9.53 3.55 -4.81
N GLY A 34 10.44 3.76 -3.88
CA GLY A 34 10.38 4.85 -2.90
C GLY A 34 9.36 4.66 -1.80
N CYS A 35 8.77 3.47 -1.66
CA CYS A 35 7.82 3.20 -0.57
C CYS A 35 8.54 3.09 0.77
N GLN A 36 7.84 3.49 1.82
CA GLN A 36 8.29 3.30 3.19
C GLN A 36 7.26 2.43 3.91
N ILE A 37 7.65 1.23 4.24
CA ILE A 37 6.78 0.27 4.92
C ILE A 37 7.40 -0.02 6.29
N GLY A 38 6.63 0.22 7.34
CA GLY A 38 7.10 0.06 8.70
C GLY A 38 7.32 -1.39 9.09
N GLU A 39 7.60 -1.60 10.37
CA GLU A 39 7.86 -2.92 10.92
C GLU A 39 6.58 -3.74 11.06
N ASP A 40 6.70 -5.05 11.01
CA ASP A 40 5.65 -6.02 11.31
C ASP A 40 4.39 -5.86 10.46
N CYS A 41 4.53 -5.34 9.25
CA CYS A 41 3.43 -5.27 8.30
C CYS A 41 3.23 -6.61 7.61
N ASN A 42 1.99 -6.86 7.18
CA ASN A 42 1.68 -8.04 6.39
C ASN A 42 1.02 -7.59 5.09
N ILE A 43 1.75 -7.76 4.00
CA ILE A 43 1.27 -7.45 2.66
C ILE A 43 0.80 -8.75 2.03
N GLY A 44 -0.49 -8.87 1.82
CA GLY A 44 -1.09 -10.08 1.32
C GLY A 44 -0.76 -10.39 -0.12
N GLN A 45 -1.59 -11.21 -0.75
CA GLN A 45 -1.37 -11.70 -2.10
C GLN A 45 -1.99 -10.74 -3.12
N ASN A 46 -1.28 -10.56 -4.25
CA ASN A 46 -1.74 -9.75 -5.35
C ASN A 46 -2.05 -8.29 -4.94
N VAL A 47 -1.12 -7.72 -4.18
CA VAL A 47 -1.21 -6.33 -3.72
C VAL A 47 -0.29 -5.47 -4.57
N VAL A 48 -0.78 -4.31 -4.99
CA VAL A 48 0.02 -3.31 -5.69
C VAL A 48 0.18 -2.11 -4.77
N VAL A 49 1.44 -1.76 -4.49
CA VAL A 49 1.76 -0.57 -3.71
C VAL A 49 2.48 0.39 -4.65
N SER A 50 1.80 1.45 -5.03
CA SER A 50 2.33 2.44 -5.97
C SER A 50 3.50 3.23 -5.37
N PRO A 51 4.27 3.94 -6.20
CA PRO A 51 5.46 4.63 -5.70
C PRO A 51 5.17 5.59 -4.56
N SER A 52 6.11 5.67 -3.63
CA SER A 52 6.12 6.66 -2.53
C SER A 52 4.97 6.52 -1.53
N VAL A 53 4.34 5.36 -1.45
CA VAL A 53 3.35 5.06 -0.41
C VAL A 53 4.05 4.90 0.92
N VAL A 54 3.41 5.34 2.00
CA VAL A 54 3.91 5.19 3.36
C VAL A 54 2.93 4.37 4.18
N LEU A 55 3.42 3.28 4.75
CA LEU A 55 2.67 2.47 5.72
C LEU A 55 3.42 2.53 7.05
N GLY A 56 2.69 2.78 8.12
CA GLY A 56 3.24 2.72 9.46
C GLY A 56 3.55 1.29 9.88
N ARG A 57 3.78 1.07 11.16
CA ARG A 57 4.08 -0.28 11.64
C ARG A 57 2.79 -1.08 11.85
N ASN A 58 2.93 -2.39 11.78
CA ASN A 58 1.84 -3.35 12.05
C ASN A 58 0.59 -3.12 11.17
N CYS A 59 0.77 -2.65 9.96
CA CYS A 59 -0.33 -2.54 9.01
C CYS A 59 -0.60 -3.89 8.36
N LYS A 60 -1.87 -4.18 8.12
CA LYS A 60 -2.27 -5.41 7.47
C LYS A 60 -3.01 -5.06 6.19
N VAL A 61 -2.41 -5.43 5.07
CA VAL A 61 -3.00 -5.23 3.74
C VAL A 61 -3.43 -6.59 3.23
N GLN A 62 -4.72 -6.76 3.06
CA GLN A 62 -5.29 -8.04 2.64
C GLN A 62 -5.10 -8.23 1.14
N ASN A 63 -5.60 -9.36 0.61
CA ASN A 63 -5.40 -9.73 -0.79
C ASN A 63 -6.12 -8.77 -1.75
N ASN A 64 -5.53 -8.59 -2.93
CA ASN A 64 -6.14 -7.85 -4.03
C ASN A 64 -6.40 -6.36 -3.72
N VAL A 65 -5.51 -5.75 -2.96
CA VAL A 65 -5.60 -4.32 -2.65
C VAL A 65 -4.59 -3.56 -3.53
N SER A 66 -5.05 -2.46 -4.11
CA SER A 66 -4.17 -1.52 -4.81
C SER A 66 -4.09 -0.23 -4.02
N ILE A 67 -2.88 0.14 -3.62
CA ILE A 67 -2.63 1.35 -2.85
C ILE A 67 -1.93 2.34 -3.77
N TYR A 68 -2.57 3.47 -4.04
CA TYR A 68 -2.05 4.44 -4.99
C TYR A 68 -1.11 5.45 -4.34
N THR A 69 -0.28 6.07 -5.16
CA THR A 69 0.61 7.15 -4.74
C THR A 69 -0.17 8.23 -4.00
N GLY A 70 0.38 8.72 -2.90
CA GLY A 70 -0.27 9.71 -2.05
C GLY A 70 -0.95 9.12 -0.82
N VAL A 71 -1.06 7.79 -0.73
CA VAL A 71 -1.65 7.15 0.46
C VAL A 71 -0.58 7.06 1.55
N ARG A 72 -0.98 7.51 2.73
CA ARG A 72 -0.16 7.40 3.95
C ARG A 72 -0.99 6.78 5.05
N CYS A 73 -0.56 5.66 5.56
CA CYS A 73 -1.23 4.98 6.65
C CYS A 73 -0.43 5.14 7.94
N GLY A 74 -1.11 5.45 9.02
CA GLY A 74 -0.52 5.40 10.35
C GLY A 74 -0.28 3.96 10.80
N ASP A 75 0.01 3.78 12.07
CA ASP A 75 0.23 2.43 12.62
C ASP A 75 -1.07 1.67 12.79
N ASP A 76 -0.99 0.35 12.78
CA ASP A 76 -2.11 -0.54 13.11
C ASP A 76 -3.32 -0.38 12.18
N VAL A 77 -3.09 -0.04 10.92
CA VAL A 77 -4.17 0.10 9.92
C VAL A 77 -4.47 -1.25 9.29
N PHE A 78 -5.74 -1.56 9.11
CA PHE A 78 -6.21 -2.76 8.43
C PHE A 78 -6.91 -2.35 7.13
N LEU A 79 -6.39 -2.82 6.00
CA LEU A 79 -6.99 -2.63 4.68
C LEU A 79 -7.59 -3.95 4.23
N GLY A 80 -8.92 -4.02 4.18
CA GLY A 80 -9.66 -5.25 3.89
C GLY A 80 -9.47 -5.74 2.46
N PRO A 81 -9.80 -7.02 2.18
CA PRO A 81 -9.54 -7.62 0.88
C PRO A 81 -10.32 -6.90 -0.22
N SER A 82 -9.64 -6.70 -1.34
CA SER A 82 -10.20 -6.08 -2.55
C SER A 82 -10.74 -4.66 -2.37
N MET A 83 -10.39 -3.99 -1.28
CA MET A 83 -10.77 -2.58 -1.12
C MET A 83 -10.04 -1.71 -2.14
N VAL A 84 -10.63 -0.59 -2.51
CA VAL A 84 -10.13 0.28 -3.56
C VAL A 84 -9.93 1.68 -3.03
N PHE A 85 -8.75 2.25 -3.33
CA PHE A 85 -8.50 3.68 -3.14
C PHE A 85 -8.77 4.40 -4.46
N THR A 86 -9.30 5.61 -4.38
CA THR A 86 -9.33 6.51 -5.53
C THR A 86 -8.46 7.72 -5.21
N ASN A 87 -7.77 8.24 -6.21
CA ASN A 87 -6.88 9.39 -6.02
C ASN A 87 -7.30 10.60 -6.84
N VAL A 88 -8.46 10.54 -7.48
CA VAL A 88 -9.05 11.65 -8.25
C VAL A 88 -10.55 11.68 -7.94
N ILE A 89 -11.07 12.85 -7.59
CA ILE A 89 -12.47 13.00 -7.18
C ILE A 89 -13.43 12.73 -8.34
N ASN A 90 -13.17 13.23 -9.54
CA ASN A 90 -14.00 13.01 -10.73
C ASN A 90 -13.15 12.46 -11.87
N PRO A 91 -12.78 11.20 -11.84
CA PRO A 91 -11.93 10.64 -12.89
C PRO A 91 -12.65 10.56 -14.23
N ARG A 92 -11.94 10.95 -15.30
CA ARG A 92 -12.42 10.87 -16.68
C ARG A 92 -11.29 10.43 -17.59
N SER A 93 -11.53 9.41 -18.40
CA SER A 93 -10.48 8.85 -19.27
C SER A 93 -9.93 9.87 -20.27
N ALA A 94 -10.77 10.77 -20.75
CA ALA A 94 -10.38 11.76 -21.76
C ALA A 94 -9.64 12.97 -21.20
N VAL A 95 -9.55 13.09 -19.89
CA VAL A 95 -8.94 14.24 -19.22
C VAL A 95 -7.92 13.75 -18.23
N SER A 96 -6.65 14.18 -18.38
CA SER A 96 -5.63 13.86 -17.38
C SER A 96 -5.83 14.71 -16.15
N ARG A 97 -5.88 14.06 -15.00
CA ARG A 97 -6.05 14.73 -13.70
C ARG A 97 -4.91 14.43 -12.74
N LYS A 98 -3.73 14.14 -13.29
CA LYS A 98 -2.57 13.82 -12.43
C LYS A 98 -2.22 14.95 -11.47
N ASP A 99 -2.43 16.19 -11.88
CA ASP A 99 -2.18 17.35 -11.01
C ASP A 99 -3.26 17.53 -9.93
N GLU A 100 -4.35 16.79 -10.05
CA GLU A 100 -5.45 16.83 -9.10
C GLU A 100 -5.47 15.64 -8.14
N TYR A 101 -4.43 14.79 -8.18
CA TYR A 101 -4.33 13.66 -7.26
C TYR A 101 -4.29 14.18 -5.83
N LYS A 102 -5.12 13.57 -5.00
CA LYS A 102 -5.22 13.94 -3.58
C LYS A 102 -4.47 12.94 -2.73
N ASP A 103 -3.72 13.44 -1.76
CA ASP A 103 -3.13 12.59 -0.75
C ASP A 103 -4.24 12.05 0.14
N THR A 104 -4.10 10.80 0.55
CA THR A 104 -5.04 10.12 1.43
C THR A 104 -4.32 9.74 2.70
N LEU A 105 -4.83 10.22 3.84
CA LEU A 105 -4.27 9.91 5.15
C LEU A 105 -5.21 8.95 5.87
N ILE A 106 -4.68 7.82 6.29
CA ILE A 106 -5.41 6.81 7.06
C ILE A 106 -4.83 6.83 8.46
N GLY A 107 -5.65 7.23 9.42
CA GLY A 107 -5.21 7.37 10.80
C GLY A 107 -4.91 6.02 11.46
N ARG A 108 -4.17 6.09 12.55
CA ARG A 108 -3.77 4.91 13.33
C ARG A 108 -5.00 4.10 13.74
N GLY A 109 -4.91 2.78 13.59
CA GLY A 109 -5.95 1.85 14.00
C GLY A 109 -7.18 1.82 13.09
N ALA A 110 -7.16 2.54 11.97
CA ALA A 110 -8.31 2.56 11.07
C ALA A 110 -8.51 1.21 10.37
N LEU A 111 -9.76 0.93 10.02
CA LEU A 111 -10.14 -0.25 9.27
C LEU A 111 -10.90 0.18 8.02
N ALA A 112 -10.45 -0.29 6.86
CA ALA A 112 -11.11 -0.06 5.60
C ALA A 112 -11.49 -1.41 4.97
N ASN A 113 -12.71 -1.50 4.48
CA ASN A 113 -13.27 -2.74 3.95
C ASN A 113 -13.57 -2.63 2.46
N THR A 114 -13.92 -3.78 1.86
CA THR A 114 -14.18 -3.89 0.42
C THR A 114 -15.27 -2.98 -0.10
N SER A 115 -16.22 -2.63 0.73
CA SER A 115 -17.34 -1.75 0.33
C SER A 115 -17.02 -0.27 0.52
N VAL A 116 -15.83 0.06 0.98
CA VAL A 116 -15.43 1.45 1.23
C VAL A 116 -14.51 1.92 0.12
N GLU A 117 -14.84 3.05 -0.48
CA GLU A 117 -14.00 3.71 -1.46
C GLU A 117 -13.42 4.96 -0.79
N ILE A 118 -12.08 5.06 -0.80
CA ILE A 118 -11.38 6.16 -0.13
C ILE A 118 -10.64 6.96 -1.20
N ALA A 119 -10.92 8.22 -1.24
CA ALA A 119 -10.33 9.14 -2.21
C ALA A 119 -9.43 10.15 -1.50
#